data_d5b3718be5258bc77ce94e6a14d39fed
#
_entry.id   d5b3718be5258bc77ce94e6a14d39fed
#
_cell.length_a   1.000
_cell.length_b   1.000
_cell.length_c   1.000
_cell.angle_alpha   90.00
_cell.angle_beta   90.00
_cell.angle_gamma   90.00
#
_symmetry.space_group_name_H-M   'P 1'
#
loop_
_entity.id
_entity.type
_entity.pdbx_description
1 polymer ?
#
loop_
_entity_poly.entity_id
_entity_poly.type
_entity_poly.pdbx_seq_one_letter_code
_entity_poly.pdbx_strand_id
1 'polypeptide(L)'
;AYSQVDIILGSVGLLIGFLIASLISGLLEKIYVVGPVLSIISYVLLGLLGIRIGMRSKSEIKTLIRLRQNPDKEKKDKEDKSKKQKKNIPPKVLDTSVIIDGRIADICKTGFIEGKLVIPQFVLDELRHIADSADDMKRVRGRRGLDILNIIQEEGNIEVEVTDQDFDDIAEVDIKLLKLASVLNGKVVTNDYNLNKV
;
A
#
# COMPACT_ATOMS: atom_id res chain seq x y z
N ALA A 1 -19.07 -17.80 15.62
CA ALA A 1 -19.31 -19.13 15.06
C ALA A 1 -18.13 -19.47 14.14
N TYR A 2 -17.46 -20.61 14.36
CA TYR A 2 -16.37 -21.07 13.52
C TYR A 2 -16.95 -21.50 12.15
N SER A 3 -16.26 -21.11 11.06
CA SER A 3 -16.63 -21.53 9.70
C SER A 3 -16.33 -23.02 9.51
N GLN A 4 -17.13 -23.73 8.70
CA GLN A 4 -16.88 -25.16 8.36
C GLN A 4 -15.44 -25.40 7.87
N VAL A 5 -14.86 -24.43 7.17
CA VAL A 5 -13.46 -24.46 6.70
C VAL A 5 -12.46 -24.43 7.87
N ASP A 6 -12.79 -23.72 8.96
CA ASP A 6 -11.91 -23.64 10.14
C ASP A 6 -11.84 -24.99 10.85
N ILE A 7 -12.97 -25.70 10.91
CA ILE A 7 -13.05 -27.03 11.52
C ILE A 7 -12.24 -28.05 10.69
N ILE A 8 -12.37 -28.01 9.36
CA ILE A 8 -11.63 -28.89 8.46
C ILE A 8 -10.11 -28.64 8.52
N LEU A 9 -9.69 -27.36 8.48
CA LEU A 9 -8.27 -27.02 8.57
C LEU A 9 -7.69 -27.34 9.96
N GLY A 10 -8.45 -27.10 11.02
CA GLY A 10 -8.07 -27.45 12.38
C GLY A 10 -7.92 -28.96 12.56
N SER A 11 -8.83 -29.78 12.00
CA SER A 11 -8.76 -31.24 12.08
C SER A 11 -7.58 -31.83 11.29
N VAL A 12 -7.27 -31.28 10.11
CA VAL A 12 -6.07 -31.66 9.35
C VAL A 12 -4.80 -31.31 10.10
N GLY A 13 -4.73 -30.11 10.70
CA GLY A 13 -3.59 -29.69 11.52
C GLY A 13 -3.39 -30.58 12.74
N LEU A 14 -4.50 -31.00 13.40
CA LEU A 14 -4.48 -31.91 14.52
C LEU A 14 -3.98 -33.32 14.13
N LEU A 15 -4.40 -33.85 12.99
CA LEU A 15 -3.92 -35.12 12.48
C LEU A 15 -2.41 -35.10 12.20
N ILE A 16 -1.91 -34.06 11.57
CA ILE A 16 -0.47 -33.88 11.34
C ILE A 16 0.28 -33.76 12.67
N GLY A 17 -0.25 -33.02 13.63
CA GLY A 17 0.32 -32.90 14.96
C GLY A 17 0.42 -34.27 15.68
N PHE A 18 -0.60 -35.12 15.60
CA PHE A 18 -0.60 -36.46 16.16
C PHE A 18 0.39 -37.40 15.46
N LEU A 19 0.52 -37.26 14.14
CA LEU A 19 1.48 -38.09 13.38
C LEU A 19 2.92 -37.75 13.81
N ILE A 20 3.24 -36.48 13.98
CA ILE A 20 4.56 -36.04 14.48
C ILE A 20 4.77 -36.48 15.93
N ALA A 21 3.75 -36.36 16.78
CA ALA A 21 3.82 -36.82 18.16
C ALA A 21 4.08 -38.32 18.27
N SER A 22 3.46 -39.13 17.40
CA SER A 22 3.68 -40.58 17.33
C SER A 22 5.12 -40.96 16.97
N LEU A 23 5.73 -40.24 16.01
CA LEU A 23 7.14 -40.43 15.67
C LEU A 23 8.07 -40.09 16.84
N ILE A 24 7.79 -39.03 17.56
CA ILE A 24 8.58 -38.60 18.73
C ILE A 24 8.38 -39.56 19.90
N SER A 25 7.14 -40.05 20.14
CA SER A 25 6.83 -41.03 21.20
C SER A 25 7.65 -42.30 21.06
N GLY A 26 7.82 -42.84 19.83
CA GLY A 26 8.65 -44.03 19.58
C GLY A 26 10.13 -43.85 19.95
N LEU A 27 10.64 -42.61 19.94
CA LEU A 27 11.98 -42.30 20.43
C LEU A 27 12.05 -42.20 21.94
N LEU A 28 10.97 -41.71 22.58
CA LEU A 28 10.89 -41.45 24.03
C LEU A 28 10.60 -42.74 24.83
N GLU A 29 9.96 -43.76 24.24
CA GLU A 29 9.69 -45.06 24.88
C GLU A 29 10.95 -45.78 25.37
N LYS A 30 12.12 -45.41 24.86
CA LYS A 30 13.40 -45.97 25.31
C LYS A 30 13.82 -45.48 26.72
N ILE A 31 13.11 -44.50 27.27
CA ILE A 31 13.39 -43.94 28.62
C ILE A 31 12.38 -44.54 29.61
N TYR A 32 12.81 -45.50 30.38
CA TYR A 32 11.99 -46.45 31.16
C TYR A 32 10.99 -45.86 32.17
N VAL A 33 11.22 -44.64 32.72
CA VAL A 33 10.34 -44.04 33.77
C VAL A 33 9.64 -42.78 33.30
N VAL A 34 10.31 -41.96 32.50
CA VAL A 34 9.83 -40.64 32.09
C VAL A 34 9.17 -40.66 30.71
N GLY A 35 9.45 -41.67 29.92
CA GLY A 35 8.99 -41.82 28.52
C GLY A 35 7.47 -41.71 28.37
N PRO A 36 6.63 -42.44 29.12
CA PRO A 36 5.17 -42.36 28.95
C PRO A 36 4.59 -41.00 29.32
N VAL A 37 5.10 -40.36 30.34
CA VAL A 37 4.64 -39.00 30.76
C VAL A 37 5.01 -37.96 29.71
N LEU A 38 6.24 -38.03 29.21
CA LEU A 38 6.73 -37.11 28.17
C LEU A 38 5.98 -37.30 26.84
N SER A 39 5.59 -38.52 26.51
CA SER A 39 4.78 -38.83 25.33
C SER A 39 3.40 -38.19 25.41
N ILE A 40 2.69 -38.27 26.55
CA ILE A 40 1.39 -37.64 26.75
C ILE A 40 1.49 -36.13 26.60
N ILE A 41 2.50 -35.49 27.20
CA ILE A 41 2.75 -34.05 27.10
C ILE A 41 2.99 -33.65 25.62
N SER A 42 3.78 -34.45 24.88
CA SER A 42 4.07 -34.24 23.46
C SER A 42 2.80 -34.29 22.60
N TYR A 43 1.91 -35.26 22.82
CA TYR A 43 0.63 -35.35 22.10
C TYR A 43 -0.26 -34.13 22.33
N VAL A 44 -0.39 -33.67 23.58
CA VAL A 44 -1.20 -32.49 23.91
C VAL A 44 -0.61 -31.22 23.27
N LEU A 45 0.70 -31.02 23.39
CA LEU A 45 1.39 -29.83 22.93
C LEU A 45 1.38 -29.74 21.39
N LEU A 46 1.73 -30.84 20.70
CA LEU A 46 1.74 -30.90 19.24
C LEU A 46 0.34 -30.90 18.63
N GLY A 47 -0.65 -31.48 19.31
CA GLY A 47 -2.04 -31.42 18.89
C GLY A 47 -2.59 -29.98 18.93
N LEU A 48 -2.35 -29.24 20.02
CA LEU A 48 -2.76 -27.84 20.17
C LEU A 48 -2.02 -26.92 19.15
N LEU A 49 -0.73 -27.15 18.95
CA LEU A 49 0.07 -26.44 17.96
C LEU A 49 -0.44 -26.70 16.53
N GLY A 50 -0.77 -27.94 16.20
CA GLY A 50 -1.33 -28.32 14.91
C GLY A 50 -2.65 -27.62 14.61
N ILE A 51 -3.57 -27.55 15.59
CA ILE A 51 -4.83 -26.81 15.45
C ILE A 51 -4.55 -25.31 15.21
N ARG A 52 -3.64 -24.69 15.97
CA ARG A 52 -3.32 -23.26 15.81
C ARG A 52 -2.71 -22.94 14.45
N ILE A 53 -1.79 -23.78 13.97
CA ILE A 53 -1.15 -23.60 12.66
C ILE A 53 -2.18 -23.84 11.54
N GLY A 54 -3.02 -24.87 11.64
CA GLY A 54 -4.08 -25.14 10.66
C GLY A 54 -5.06 -23.97 10.53
N MET A 55 -5.49 -23.37 11.63
CA MET A 55 -6.38 -22.20 11.59
C MET A 55 -5.70 -20.94 11.07
N ARG A 56 -4.41 -20.76 11.29
CA ARG A 56 -3.65 -19.56 10.81
C ARG A 56 -3.35 -19.62 9.32
N SER A 57 -3.19 -20.80 8.75
CA SER A 57 -2.88 -21.03 7.32
C SER A 57 -4.07 -20.81 6.37
N LYS A 58 -5.21 -20.37 6.89
CA LYS A 58 -6.49 -20.18 6.17
C LYS A 58 -6.39 -19.25 4.95
N SER A 59 -5.57 -18.18 5.03
CA SER A 59 -5.42 -17.21 3.94
C SER A 59 -4.68 -17.77 2.74
N GLU A 60 -3.66 -18.57 2.98
CA GLU A 60 -2.80 -19.13 1.93
C GLU A 60 -3.47 -20.32 1.21
N ILE A 61 -4.14 -21.19 1.96
CA ILE A 61 -4.84 -22.35 1.40
C ILE A 61 -6.05 -21.93 0.56
N LYS A 62 -6.80 -20.90 0.96
CA LYS A 62 -7.87 -20.33 0.10
C LYS A 62 -7.35 -19.83 -1.24
N THR A 63 -6.15 -19.26 -1.25
CA THR A 63 -5.51 -18.78 -2.49
C THR A 63 -5.13 -19.96 -3.39
N LEU A 64 -4.54 -21.03 -2.84
CA LEU A 64 -4.15 -22.23 -3.59
C LEU A 64 -5.34 -23.01 -4.15
N ILE A 65 -6.44 -23.13 -3.41
CA ILE A 65 -7.66 -23.82 -3.87
C ILE A 65 -8.33 -23.01 -4.99
N ARG A 66 -8.35 -21.66 -4.91
CA ARG A 66 -8.87 -20.79 -5.97
C ARG A 66 -8.06 -20.88 -7.26
N LEU A 67 -6.73 -20.99 -7.16
CA LEU A 67 -5.84 -21.14 -8.30
C LEU A 67 -6.07 -22.46 -9.07
N ARG A 68 -6.48 -23.52 -8.37
CA ARG A 68 -6.71 -24.83 -8.98
C ARG A 68 -8.08 -24.96 -9.67
N GLN A 69 -9.07 -24.14 -9.29
CA GLN A 69 -10.46 -24.31 -9.77
C GLN A 69 -10.85 -23.45 -10.98
N ASN A 70 -10.10 -22.36 -11.33
CA ASN A 70 -10.45 -21.53 -12.49
C ASN A 70 -9.25 -20.70 -13.00
N PRO A 71 -8.58 -21.13 -14.07
CA PRO A 71 -7.47 -20.40 -14.69
C PRO A 71 -7.90 -19.03 -15.27
N ASP A 72 -9.19 -18.88 -15.66
CA ASP A 72 -9.71 -17.62 -16.22
C ASP A 72 -10.00 -16.51 -15.17
N LYS A 73 -10.07 -16.88 -13.88
CA LYS A 73 -10.20 -15.89 -12.78
C LYS A 73 -8.86 -15.28 -12.36
N GLU A 74 -7.74 -15.89 -12.77
CA GLU A 74 -6.40 -15.39 -12.43
C GLU A 74 -6.14 -13.99 -13.01
N LYS A 75 -6.71 -13.67 -14.19
CA LYS A 75 -6.60 -12.34 -14.80
C LYS A 75 -7.40 -11.29 -14.02
N LYS A 76 -8.63 -11.63 -13.57
CA LYS A 76 -9.47 -10.69 -12.79
C LYS A 76 -8.96 -10.49 -11.36
N ASP A 77 -8.48 -11.53 -10.69
CA ASP A 77 -7.94 -11.41 -9.33
C ASP A 77 -6.57 -10.70 -9.29
N LYS A 78 -5.77 -10.76 -10.37
CA LYS A 78 -4.55 -9.95 -10.52
C LYS A 78 -4.88 -8.48 -10.77
N GLU A 79 -5.90 -8.19 -11.58
CA GLU A 79 -6.39 -6.82 -11.78
C GLU A 79 -7.00 -6.23 -10.49
N ASP A 80 -7.80 -7.00 -9.74
CA ASP A 80 -8.38 -6.54 -8.48
C ASP A 80 -7.34 -6.41 -7.35
N LYS A 81 -6.29 -7.25 -7.31
CA LYS A 81 -5.17 -7.09 -6.38
C LYS A 81 -4.30 -5.89 -6.74
N SER A 82 -4.04 -5.68 -8.03
CA SER A 82 -3.30 -4.50 -8.50
C SER A 82 -4.08 -3.21 -8.24
N LYS A 83 -5.41 -3.22 -8.42
CA LYS A 83 -6.29 -2.09 -8.08
C LYS A 83 -6.39 -1.87 -6.56
N LYS A 84 -6.40 -2.91 -5.73
CA LYS A 84 -6.40 -2.78 -4.25
C LYS A 84 -5.04 -2.35 -3.71
N GLN A 85 -3.93 -2.76 -4.30
CA GLN A 85 -2.60 -2.25 -3.94
C GLN A 85 -2.44 -0.79 -4.38
N LYS A 86 -2.89 -0.40 -5.59
CA LYS A 86 -2.92 1.01 -6.01
C LYS A 86 -3.79 1.88 -5.10
N LYS A 87 -4.86 1.33 -4.51
CA LYS A 87 -5.76 2.06 -3.61
C LYS A 87 -5.16 2.34 -2.22
N ASN A 88 -4.05 1.69 -1.86
CA ASN A 88 -3.38 1.88 -0.56
C ASN A 88 -2.10 2.73 -0.64
N ILE A 89 -1.71 3.19 -1.85
CA ILE A 89 -0.55 4.06 -2.00
C ILE A 89 -1.02 5.51 -1.76
N PRO A 90 -0.43 6.22 -0.78
CA PRO A 90 -0.84 7.58 -0.46
C PRO A 90 -0.62 8.50 -1.66
N PRO A 91 -1.61 9.35 -2.01
CA PRO A 91 -1.47 10.32 -3.09
C PRO A 91 -0.38 11.35 -2.77
N LYS A 92 0.21 11.93 -3.80
CA LYS A 92 1.22 12.98 -3.70
C LYS A 92 0.61 14.29 -4.15
N VAL A 93 0.50 15.23 -3.22
CA VAL A 93 0.02 16.59 -3.48
C VAL A 93 1.21 17.43 -3.93
N LEU A 94 1.15 17.97 -5.14
CA LEU A 94 2.23 18.76 -5.71
C LEU A 94 2.14 20.22 -5.28
N ASP A 95 3.29 20.76 -4.92
CA ASP A 95 3.50 22.18 -4.67
C ASP A 95 3.96 22.89 -5.96
N THR A 96 3.66 24.19 -6.07
CA THR A 96 4.05 25.07 -7.18
C THR A 96 5.56 25.05 -7.41
N SER A 97 6.37 25.02 -6.37
CA SER A 97 7.84 24.99 -6.45
C SER A 97 8.38 23.79 -7.21
N VAL A 98 7.81 22.60 -7.00
CA VAL A 98 8.21 21.36 -7.67
C VAL A 98 7.81 21.35 -9.14
N ILE A 99 6.65 21.92 -9.45
CA ILE A 99 6.13 22.03 -10.82
C ILE A 99 7.03 22.96 -11.63
N ILE A 100 7.37 24.14 -11.07
CA ILE A 100 8.26 25.12 -11.73
C ILE A 100 9.67 24.58 -11.92
N ASP A 101 10.20 23.81 -10.97
CA ASP A 101 11.51 23.14 -11.08
C ASP A 101 11.54 22.16 -12.27
N GLY A 102 10.46 21.41 -12.46
CA GLY A 102 10.25 20.54 -13.62
C GLY A 102 10.86 19.15 -13.53
N ARG A 103 11.77 18.88 -12.60
CA ARG A 103 12.39 17.53 -12.43
C ARG A 103 11.37 16.45 -12.12
N ILE A 104 10.22 16.84 -11.58
CA ILE A 104 9.14 15.92 -11.26
C ILE A 104 8.65 15.15 -12.51
N ALA A 105 8.66 15.77 -13.70
CA ALA A 105 8.26 15.11 -14.94
C ALA A 105 9.19 13.93 -15.27
N ASP A 106 10.51 14.13 -15.16
CA ASP A 106 11.48 13.07 -15.42
C ASP A 106 11.38 11.96 -14.35
N ILE A 107 11.18 12.31 -13.09
CA ILE A 107 11.01 11.33 -12.01
C ILE A 107 9.73 10.49 -12.24
N CYS A 108 8.63 11.09 -12.70
CA CYS A 108 7.41 10.36 -13.05
C CYS A 108 7.63 9.36 -14.20
N LYS A 109 8.43 9.71 -15.22
CA LYS A 109 8.78 8.82 -16.33
C LYS A 109 9.55 7.58 -15.87
N THR A 110 10.36 7.68 -14.82
CA THR A 110 11.11 6.54 -14.28
C THR A 110 10.23 5.51 -13.56
N GLY A 111 8.98 5.86 -13.22
CA GLY A 111 8.10 5.03 -12.40
C GLY A 111 8.48 4.98 -10.91
N PHE A 112 9.41 5.83 -10.47
CA PHE A 112 9.83 5.90 -9.07
C PHE A 112 8.72 6.41 -8.14
N ILE A 113 7.86 7.30 -8.65
CA ILE A 113 6.70 7.81 -7.89
C ILE A 113 5.53 6.86 -8.12
N GLU A 114 5.09 6.24 -7.03
CA GLU A 114 3.92 5.36 -7.01
C GLU A 114 2.67 6.10 -6.51
N GLY A 115 1.48 5.65 -6.96
CA GLY A 115 0.19 6.22 -6.63
C GLY A 115 -0.18 7.37 -7.57
N LYS A 116 -1.13 8.21 -7.17
CA LYS A 116 -1.59 9.35 -7.98
C LYS A 116 -0.93 10.66 -7.57
N LEU A 117 -0.76 11.55 -8.52
CA LEU A 117 -0.42 12.95 -8.28
C LEU A 117 -1.72 13.74 -8.15
N VAL A 118 -1.80 14.58 -7.12
CA VAL A 118 -2.92 15.48 -6.88
C VAL A 118 -2.43 16.91 -7.01
N ILE A 119 -3.09 17.66 -7.90
CA ILE A 119 -2.80 19.06 -8.15
C ILE A 119 -4.02 19.87 -7.68
N PRO A 120 -3.91 20.61 -6.59
CA PRO A 120 -5.00 21.46 -6.12
C PRO A 120 -5.25 22.61 -7.09
N GLN A 121 -6.51 23.05 -7.23
CA GLN A 121 -6.87 24.17 -8.10
C GLN A 121 -6.15 25.46 -7.67
N PHE A 122 -6.00 25.70 -6.36
CA PHE A 122 -5.29 26.89 -5.86
C PHE A 122 -3.80 26.91 -6.24
N VAL A 123 -3.15 25.74 -6.44
CA VAL A 123 -1.77 25.66 -6.97
C VAL A 123 -1.75 25.99 -8.47
N LEU A 124 -2.75 25.54 -9.23
CA LEU A 124 -2.87 25.91 -10.65
C LEU A 124 -3.11 27.40 -10.82
N ASP A 125 -3.92 28.00 -9.96
CA ASP A 125 -4.23 29.43 -9.99
C ASP A 125 -3.01 30.28 -9.62
N GLU A 126 -2.22 29.84 -8.64
CA GLU A 126 -0.94 30.45 -8.33
C GLU A 126 0.04 30.37 -9.51
N LEU A 127 0.13 29.20 -10.14
CA LEU A 127 1.00 29.00 -11.30
C LEU A 127 0.59 29.89 -12.49
N ARG A 128 -0.72 30.04 -12.75
CA ARG A 128 -1.24 30.97 -13.75
C ARG A 128 -0.91 32.43 -13.40
N HIS A 129 -1.09 32.80 -12.13
CA HIS A 129 -0.74 34.14 -11.67
C HIS A 129 0.76 34.46 -11.88
N ILE A 130 1.63 33.49 -11.64
CA ILE A 130 3.07 33.60 -11.92
C ILE A 130 3.32 33.72 -13.44
N ALA A 131 2.60 32.96 -14.27
CA ALA A 131 2.73 32.96 -15.74
C ALA A 131 2.25 34.27 -16.36
N ASP A 132 1.32 34.99 -15.71
CA ASP A 132 0.78 36.29 -16.12
C ASP A 132 1.49 37.46 -15.47
N SER A 133 2.55 37.23 -14.70
CA SER A 133 3.30 38.27 -14.01
C SER A 133 3.92 39.28 -14.98
N ALA A 134 3.96 40.55 -14.57
CA ALA A 134 4.68 41.61 -15.30
C ALA A 134 6.20 41.41 -15.32
N ASP A 135 6.74 40.66 -14.33
CA ASP A 135 8.14 40.28 -14.25
C ASP A 135 8.45 39.17 -15.24
N ASP A 136 9.36 39.44 -16.17
CA ASP A 136 9.75 38.50 -17.23
C ASP A 136 10.28 37.16 -16.68
N MET A 137 11.06 37.20 -15.60
CA MET A 137 11.61 36.00 -14.98
C MET A 137 10.53 35.12 -14.34
N LYS A 138 9.59 35.75 -13.64
CA LYS A 138 8.43 35.03 -13.06
C LYS A 138 7.55 34.46 -14.16
N ARG A 139 7.24 35.26 -15.18
CA ARG A 139 6.42 34.84 -16.30
C ARG A 139 6.97 33.61 -17.01
N VAL A 140 8.28 33.60 -17.29
CA VAL A 140 8.95 32.44 -17.93
C VAL A 140 8.86 31.19 -17.03
N ARG A 141 9.07 31.33 -15.73
CA ARG A 141 8.97 30.23 -14.77
C ARG A 141 7.54 29.68 -14.69
N GLY A 142 6.53 30.54 -14.61
CA GLY A 142 5.13 30.13 -14.57
C GLY A 142 4.70 29.36 -15.83
N ARG A 143 5.06 29.88 -17.03
CA ARG A 143 4.79 29.20 -18.30
C ARG A 143 5.46 27.84 -18.36
N ARG A 144 6.75 27.76 -17.99
CA ARG A 144 7.45 26.49 -17.90
C ARG A 144 6.73 25.49 -16.98
N GLY A 145 6.23 25.95 -15.83
CA GLY A 145 5.48 25.08 -14.93
C GLY A 145 4.20 24.52 -15.58
N LEU A 146 3.44 25.33 -16.33
CA LEU A 146 2.27 24.87 -17.09
C LEU A 146 2.64 23.85 -18.15
N ASP A 147 3.76 24.06 -18.88
CA ASP A 147 4.27 23.08 -19.85
C ASP A 147 4.66 21.76 -19.20
N ILE A 148 5.29 21.81 -18.02
CA ILE A 148 5.64 20.60 -17.23
C ILE A 148 4.39 19.82 -16.81
N LEU A 149 3.31 20.50 -16.40
CA LEU A 149 2.05 19.82 -16.09
C LEU A 149 1.47 19.10 -17.30
N ASN A 150 1.48 19.71 -18.48
CA ASN A 150 1.05 19.07 -19.71
C ASN A 150 1.88 17.82 -20.02
N ILE A 151 3.22 17.90 -19.89
CA ILE A 151 4.11 16.76 -20.09
C ILE A 151 3.78 15.62 -19.12
N ILE A 152 3.54 15.91 -17.85
CA ILE A 152 3.18 14.88 -16.85
C ILE A 152 1.85 14.22 -17.19
N GLN A 153 0.87 14.99 -17.67
CA GLN A 153 -0.46 14.49 -18.04
C GLN A 153 -0.43 13.64 -19.32
N GLU A 154 0.36 14.03 -20.31
CA GLU A 154 0.41 13.36 -21.60
C GLU A 154 1.38 12.16 -21.63
N GLU A 155 2.55 12.32 -21.06
CA GLU A 155 3.65 11.33 -21.15
C GLU A 155 3.85 10.55 -19.84
N GLY A 156 3.20 10.97 -18.75
CA GLY A 156 3.38 10.36 -17.42
C GLY A 156 2.72 8.98 -17.32
N ASN A 157 3.47 8.00 -16.85
CA ASN A 157 2.94 6.69 -16.49
C ASN A 157 2.19 6.71 -15.14
N ILE A 158 1.78 7.89 -14.68
CA ILE A 158 1.17 8.15 -13.39
C ILE A 158 -0.19 8.83 -13.56
N GLU A 159 -1.14 8.46 -12.74
CA GLU A 159 -2.46 9.09 -12.69
C GLU A 159 -2.35 10.50 -12.10
N VAL A 160 -2.85 11.51 -12.83
CA VAL A 160 -2.90 12.91 -12.39
C VAL A 160 -4.35 13.29 -12.13
N GLU A 161 -4.64 13.78 -10.95
CA GLU A 161 -5.96 14.26 -10.52
C GLU A 161 -5.88 15.73 -10.16
N VAL A 162 -6.71 16.55 -10.78
CA VAL A 162 -6.93 17.95 -10.35
C VAL A 162 -8.09 17.96 -9.37
N THR A 163 -7.92 18.62 -8.22
CA THR A 163 -8.96 18.72 -7.20
C THR A 163 -9.34 20.16 -6.93
N ASP A 164 -10.64 20.43 -6.88
CA ASP A 164 -11.21 21.74 -6.50
C ASP A 164 -11.31 21.93 -4.99
N GLN A 165 -10.85 20.94 -4.20
CA GLN A 165 -10.91 21.03 -2.75
C GLN A 165 -10.01 22.16 -2.24
N ASP A 166 -10.62 23.18 -1.64
CA ASP A 166 -9.97 24.33 -1.04
C ASP A 166 -10.41 24.51 0.43
N PHE A 167 -9.78 25.44 1.13
CA PHE A 167 -10.01 25.76 2.54
C PHE A 167 -10.11 27.27 2.70
N ASP A 168 -11.32 27.81 2.68
CA ASP A 168 -11.60 29.26 2.73
C ASP A 168 -11.13 29.91 4.05
N ASP A 169 -11.02 29.10 5.11
CA ASP A 169 -10.54 29.50 6.43
C ASP A 169 -9.01 29.70 6.49
N ILE A 170 -8.28 29.33 5.44
CA ILE A 170 -6.81 29.36 5.38
C ILE A 170 -6.39 30.27 4.23
N ALA A 171 -5.61 31.30 4.52
CA ALA A 171 -5.10 32.22 3.50
C ALA A 171 -3.80 31.72 2.83
N GLU A 172 -2.96 31.01 3.59
CA GLU A 172 -1.63 30.61 3.14
C GLU A 172 -1.69 29.30 2.34
N VAL A 173 -1.15 29.31 1.12
CA VAL A 173 -1.12 28.16 0.20
C VAL A 173 -0.39 26.96 0.83
N ASP A 174 0.71 27.22 1.53
CA ASP A 174 1.50 26.18 2.19
C ASP A 174 0.69 25.40 3.23
N ILE A 175 -0.11 26.11 4.03
CA ILE A 175 -0.96 25.49 5.04
C ILE A 175 -2.12 24.74 4.38
N LYS A 176 -2.69 25.27 3.29
CA LYS A 176 -3.70 24.59 2.48
C LYS A 176 -3.17 23.25 1.94
N LEU A 177 -1.92 23.24 1.43
CA LEU A 177 -1.27 22.01 0.94
C LEU A 177 -1.13 20.93 2.02
N LEU A 178 -0.67 21.32 3.21
CA LEU A 178 -0.53 20.42 4.35
C LEU A 178 -1.88 19.85 4.80
N LYS A 179 -2.90 20.73 4.90
CA LYS A 179 -4.26 20.32 5.27
C LYS A 179 -4.86 19.37 4.25
N LEU A 180 -4.70 19.65 2.96
CA LEU A 180 -5.18 18.80 1.88
C LEU A 180 -4.50 17.42 1.91
N ALA A 181 -3.18 17.38 2.06
CA ALA A 181 -2.44 16.13 2.18
C ALA A 181 -2.91 15.31 3.39
N SER A 182 -3.18 15.95 4.53
CA SER A 182 -3.73 15.29 5.71
C SER A 182 -5.12 14.71 5.46
N VAL A 183 -6.03 15.44 4.81
CA VAL A 183 -7.39 14.98 4.48
C VAL A 183 -7.35 13.78 3.52
N LEU A 184 -6.45 13.83 2.54
CA LEU A 184 -6.29 12.75 1.55
C LEU A 184 -5.46 11.56 2.06
N ASN A 185 -4.95 11.61 3.30
CA ASN A 185 -3.93 10.70 3.81
C ASN A 185 -2.75 10.57 2.83
N GLY A 186 -2.38 11.70 2.20
CA GLY A 186 -1.35 11.83 1.18
C GLY A 186 -0.03 12.38 1.73
N LYS A 187 0.85 12.72 0.79
CA LYS A 187 2.15 13.35 1.08
C LYS A 187 2.28 14.60 0.23
N VAL A 188 2.82 15.68 0.78
CA VAL A 188 3.20 16.86 0.00
C VAL A 188 4.55 16.61 -0.66
N VAL A 189 4.66 17.04 -1.92
CA VAL A 189 5.93 17.05 -2.67
C VAL A 189 6.29 18.50 -2.94
N THR A 190 7.34 18.97 -2.30
CA THR A 190 7.80 20.36 -2.36
C THR A 190 9.32 20.45 -2.45
N ASN A 191 9.81 21.53 -3.05
CA ASN A 191 11.21 21.96 -3.02
C ASN A 191 11.43 23.07 -1.99
N ASP A 192 10.38 23.58 -1.34
CA ASP A 192 10.52 24.59 -0.32
C ASP A 192 11.02 24.00 0.99
N TYR A 193 12.18 24.50 1.42
CA TYR A 193 12.80 24.07 2.68
C TYR A 193 11.99 24.45 3.91
N ASN A 194 11.27 25.59 3.86
CA ASN A 194 10.46 26.05 4.97
C ASN A 194 9.24 25.16 5.17
N LEU A 195 8.56 24.79 4.08
CA LEU A 195 7.43 23.87 4.12
C LEU A 195 7.83 22.47 4.62
N ASN A 196 9.07 22.05 4.38
CA ASN A 196 9.58 20.75 4.86
C ASN A 196 9.87 20.71 6.38
N LYS A 197 9.86 21.88 7.06
CA LYS A 197 10.08 21.97 8.52
C LYS A 197 8.80 21.95 9.35
N VAL A 198 7.66 22.09 8.72
CA VAL A 198 6.33 22.10 9.36
C VAL A 198 5.81 20.67 9.41
#